data_ad4b4979ec4e9fadb2d52b0c342a8502
#
_entry.id   ad4b4979ec4e9fadb2d52b0c342a8502
#
_cell.length_a   1.000
_cell.length_b   1.000
_cell.length_c   1.000
_cell.angle_alpha   90.00
_cell.angle_beta   90.00
_cell.angle_gamma   90.00
#
_symmetry.space_group_name_H-M   'P 1'
#
loop_
_entity.id
_entity.type
_entity.pdbx_description
1 polymer ?
#
loop_
_entity_poly.entity_id
_entity_poly.type
_entity_poly.pdbx_seq_one_letter_code
_entity_poly.pdbx_strand_id
1 'polypeptide(L)'
;MPPYFMPFFTSYQRAFCLGAIAVAAALLASVACAHNDVVPYSNGTKIVTGGHSDLAGTTDELLSVFGYDFGEDPNDPWVIGDPGFNNSSAFTTSFPNAGALPAGALALSVFSGNYGSLHYWDGTGTSAAFSPVASGVEINLNRGSNNLRIGGATASGSLSIATILAAGRVHQHLQTSLGAGGSGGSFTTLGAADGIYAFGATLSSGGLSSDPIYFVFNAGMSEAIHDVGIDFYATQAVPEPSCFALVTLGVAVLAFRRKRH
;
A
#
# COMPACT_ATOMS: atom_id res chain seq x y z
N MET A 1 30.69 -59.99 -23.23
CA MET A 1 30.17 -58.63 -23.48
C MET A 1 29.08 -58.37 -22.48
N PRO A 2 29.22 -57.51 -21.51
CA PRO A 2 28.13 -57.14 -20.59
C PRO A 2 27.30 -56.02 -21.17
N PRO A 3 25.98 -55.97 -20.91
CA PRO A 3 25.08 -54.94 -21.42
C PRO A 3 25.23 -53.63 -20.60
N TYR A 4 25.29 -52.50 -21.32
CA TYR A 4 25.26 -51.17 -20.76
C TYR A 4 23.86 -50.82 -20.22
N PHE A 5 23.74 -50.58 -18.92
CA PHE A 5 22.60 -49.95 -18.28
C PHE A 5 22.72 -48.43 -18.44
N MET A 6 21.88 -47.79 -19.21
CA MET A 6 21.71 -46.35 -19.20
C MET A 6 20.75 -45.95 -18.07
N PRO A 7 21.09 -44.95 -17.23
CA PRO A 7 20.12 -44.47 -16.25
C PRO A 7 19.15 -43.48 -16.86
N PHE A 8 17.87 -43.89 -16.94
CA PHE A 8 16.74 -43.00 -17.22
C PHE A 8 16.36 -42.24 -15.97
N PHE A 9 17.11 -41.20 -15.61
CA PHE A 9 16.74 -40.33 -14.48
C PHE A 9 17.22 -38.89 -14.74
N THR A 10 16.48 -38.11 -15.56
CA THR A 10 16.70 -36.65 -15.59
C THR A 10 15.48 -35.80 -15.99
N SER A 11 14.40 -36.36 -16.48
CA SER A 11 13.26 -35.56 -17.00
C SER A 11 12.22 -35.18 -15.92
N TYR A 12 12.02 -36.02 -14.92
CA TYR A 12 10.97 -35.79 -13.91
C TYR A 12 11.38 -34.76 -12.83
N GLN A 13 12.66 -34.63 -12.49
CA GLN A 13 13.12 -33.67 -11.48
C GLN A 13 13.07 -32.21 -11.97
N ARG A 14 13.23 -31.95 -13.26
CA ARG A 14 13.13 -30.59 -13.82
C ARG A 14 11.70 -30.08 -13.88
N ALA A 15 10.73 -30.96 -14.15
CA ALA A 15 9.32 -30.59 -14.17
C ALA A 15 8.78 -30.23 -12.78
N PHE A 16 9.28 -30.90 -11.72
CA PHE A 16 8.84 -30.65 -10.35
C PHE A 16 9.35 -29.32 -9.79
N CYS A 17 10.58 -28.91 -10.13
CA CYS A 17 11.13 -27.62 -9.69
C CYS A 17 10.47 -26.41 -10.39
N LEU A 18 10.14 -26.52 -11.67
CA LEU A 18 9.46 -25.45 -12.41
C LEU A 18 7.99 -25.29 -11.97
N GLY A 19 7.31 -26.38 -11.63
CA GLY A 19 5.95 -26.33 -11.10
C GLY A 19 5.87 -25.68 -9.71
N ALA A 20 6.83 -25.94 -8.83
CA ALA A 20 6.88 -25.37 -7.48
C ALA A 20 7.18 -23.86 -7.49
N ILE A 21 8.00 -23.37 -8.43
CA ILE A 21 8.29 -21.93 -8.58
C ILE A 21 7.07 -21.18 -9.13
N ALA A 22 6.34 -21.77 -10.08
CA ALA A 22 5.13 -21.17 -10.64
C ALA A 22 3.98 -21.05 -9.60
N VAL A 23 3.82 -22.06 -8.74
CA VAL A 23 2.82 -22.04 -7.65
C VAL A 23 3.20 -21.04 -6.55
N ALA A 24 4.48 -20.89 -6.22
CA ALA A 24 4.93 -19.90 -5.25
C ALA A 24 4.76 -18.45 -5.74
N ALA A 25 4.91 -18.20 -7.04
CA ALA A 25 4.69 -16.88 -7.62
C ALA A 25 3.19 -16.50 -7.69
N ALA A 26 2.29 -17.48 -7.85
CA ALA A 26 0.85 -17.23 -7.87
C ALA A 26 0.23 -16.95 -6.48
N LEU A 27 0.95 -17.30 -5.39
CA LEU A 27 0.48 -17.06 -4.01
C LEU A 27 0.86 -15.68 -3.45
N LEU A 28 1.59 -14.87 -4.22
CA LEU A 28 2.05 -13.53 -3.81
C LEU A 28 1.29 -12.38 -4.51
N ALA A 29 0.25 -12.68 -5.29
CA ALA A 29 -0.62 -11.65 -5.81
C ALA A 29 -1.43 -11.06 -4.64
N SER A 30 -0.96 -9.95 -4.06
CA SER A 30 -1.78 -9.11 -3.22
C SER A 30 -2.97 -8.64 -4.05
N VAL A 31 -4.17 -8.99 -3.63
CA VAL A 31 -5.39 -8.46 -4.25
C VAL A 31 -5.37 -6.96 -3.95
N ALA A 32 -5.14 -6.14 -4.97
CA ALA A 32 -5.37 -4.73 -4.89
C ALA A 32 -6.89 -4.52 -4.89
N CYS A 33 -7.39 -3.79 -3.90
CA CYS A 33 -8.80 -3.44 -3.80
C CYS A 33 -8.90 -1.91 -3.83
N ALA A 34 -9.64 -1.37 -4.79
CA ALA A 34 -10.10 0.01 -4.76
C ALA A 34 -11.19 0.17 -3.66
N HIS A 35 -11.27 1.36 -3.06
CA HIS A 35 -12.25 1.72 -2.02
C HIS A 35 -12.17 0.87 -0.73
N ASN A 36 -11.01 0.85 -0.12
CA ASN A 36 -10.81 0.15 1.15
C ASN A 36 -10.54 1.09 2.31
N ASP A 37 -11.30 0.94 3.39
CA ASP A 37 -10.89 1.48 4.68
C ASP A 37 -9.55 0.86 5.11
N VAL A 38 -8.64 1.70 5.59
CA VAL A 38 -7.43 1.25 6.29
C VAL A 38 -7.85 0.66 7.63
N VAL A 39 -7.49 -0.58 7.91
CA VAL A 39 -7.74 -1.25 9.20
C VAL A 39 -6.45 -1.29 10.02
N PRO A 40 -6.12 -0.25 10.80
CA PRO A 40 -4.89 -0.24 11.59
C PRO A 40 -5.07 -1.02 12.89
N TYR A 41 -4.12 -1.89 13.25
CA TYR A 41 -4.10 -2.63 14.51
C TYR A 41 -2.67 -2.83 15.00
N SER A 42 -2.51 -3.16 16.29
CA SER A 42 -1.21 -3.49 16.84
C SER A 42 -0.98 -5.00 16.81
N ASN A 43 0.21 -5.44 16.41
CA ASN A 43 0.66 -6.83 16.62
C ASN A 43 1.57 -6.96 17.86
N GLY A 44 1.61 -5.94 18.72
CA GLY A 44 2.44 -5.87 19.91
C GLY A 44 3.81 -5.23 19.69
N THR A 45 4.32 -5.14 18.47
CA THR A 45 5.64 -4.57 18.15
C THR A 45 5.56 -3.38 17.20
N LYS A 46 4.56 -3.36 16.32
CA LYS A 46 4.31 -2.28 15.36
C LYS A 46 2.83 -2.15 15.05
N ILE A 47 2.46 -1.07 14.36
CA ILE A 47 1.16 -0.96 13.71
C ILE A 47 1.22 -1.76 12.41
N VAL A 48 0.23 -2.61 12.21
CA VAL A 48 -0.01 -3.36 10.97
C VAL A 48 -1.28 -2.80 10.33
N THR A 49 -1.34 -2.80 9.03
CA THR A 49 -2.52 -2.35 8.28
C THR A 49 -3.13 -3.51 7.51
N GLY A 50 -4.42 -3.67 7.64
CA GLY A 50 -5.27 -4.44 6.75
C GLY A 50 -6.17 -3.50 5.96
N GLY A 51 -7.03 -4.05 5.12
CA GLY A 51 -8.02 -3.32 4.37
C GLY A 51 -9.41 -3.89 4.55
N HIS A 52 -10.43 -3.05 4.47
CA HIS A 52 -11.83 -3.47 4.39
C HIS A 52 -12.51 -2.77 3.21
N SER A 53 -13.03 -3.56 2.29
CA SER A 53 -13.82 -3.05 1.17
C SER A 53 -15.30 -3.11 1.52
N ASP A 54 -15.93 -1.96 1.69
CA ASP A 54 -17.37 -1.88 1.91
C ASP A 54 -18.15 -2.39 0.69
N LEU A 55 -17.64 -2.17 -0.51
CA LEU A 55 -18.27 -2.61 -1.76
C LEU A 55 -18.26 -4.14 -1.89
N ALA A 56 -17.14 -4.79 -1.61
CA ALA A 56 -16.99 -6.24 -1.71
C ALA A 56 -17.37 -6.97 -0.41
N GLY A 57 -17.46 -6.26 0.72
CA GLY A 57 -17.65 -6.86 2.04
C GLY A 57 -16.48 -7.76 2.48
N THR A 58 -15.31 -7.56 1.89
CA THR A 58 -14.09 -8.36 2.17
C THR A 58 -13.15 -7.61 3.09
N THR A 59 -12.35 -8.36 3.84
CA THR A 59 -11.36 -7.81 4.76
C THR A 59 -10.04 -8.57 4.60
N ASP A 60 -8.97 -7.84 4.28
CA ASP A 60 -7.63 -8.36 4.10
C ASP A 60 -6.75 -8.03 5.31
N GLU A 61 -6.08 -9.03 5.87
CA GLU A 61 -5.27 -8.87 7.09
C GLU A 61 -4.03 -7.99 6.85
N LEU A 62 -3.39 -8.13 5.71
CA LEU A 62 -2.16 -7.42 5.38
C LEU A 62 -2.34 -6.67 4.06
N LEU A 63 -2.55 -5.37 4.16
CA LEU A 63 -2.63 -4.50 3.00
C LEU A 63 -1.77 -3.25 3.25
N SER A 64 -0.96 -2.89 2.27
CA SER A 64 -0.07 -1.73 2.32
C SER A 64 -0.32 -0.72 1.20
N VAL A 65 -1.20 -1.03 0.26
CA VAL A 65 -1.59 -0.15 -0.85
C VAL A 65 -3.10 -0.03 -0.88
N PHE A 66 -3.60 1.20 -0.90
CA PHE A 66 -5.02 1.53 -0.82
C PHE A 66 -5.41 2.40 -2.01
N GLY A 67 -6.41 1.97 -2.76
CA GLY A 67 -6.94 2.67 -3.93
C GLY A 67 -8.19 3.48 -3.61
N TYR A 68 -8.34 4.65 -4.26
CA TYR A 68 -9.50 5.55 -4.12
C TYR A 68 -9.78 6.25 -5.44
N ASP A 69 -11.04 6.61 -5.68
CA ASP A 69 -11.45 7.30 -6.90
C ASP A 69 -11.99 8.71 -6.61
N PHE A 70 -11.45 9.69 -7.32
CA PHE A 70 -12.07 11.00 -7.44
C PHE A 70 -13.23 10.93 -8.45
N GLY A 71 -14.20 11.85 -8.34
CA GLY A 71 -15.31 11.95 -9.28
C GLY A 71 -16.59 11.26 -8.84
N GLU A 72 -16.66 10.71 -7.64
CA GLU A 72 -17.88 10.11 -7.08
C GLU A 72 -19.01 11.15 -6.89
N ASP A 73 -18.66 12.36 -6.44
CA ASP A 73 -19.62 13.48 -6.41
C ASP A 73 -19.44 14.34 -7.68
N PRO A 74 -20.42 14.35 -8.60
CA PRO A 74 -20.33 15.15 -9.81
C PRO A 74 -20.35 16.68 -9.56
N ASN A 75 -20.74 17.13 -8.37
CA ASN A 75 -20.70 18.54 -7.99
C ASN A 75 -19.34 18.96 -7.42
N ASP A 76 -18.58 18.02 -6.89
CA ASP A 76 -17.23 18.25 -6.37
C ASP A 76 -16.28 17.10 -6.75
N PRO A 77 -16.01 16.92 -8.05
CA PRO A 77 -15.30 15.74 -8.57
C PRO A 77 -13.85 15.62 -8.12
N TRP A 78 -13.32 16.62 -7.44
CA TRP A 78 -11.94 16.66 -6.94
C TRP A 78 -11.86 16.51 -5.42
N VAL A 79 -12.94 16.11 -4.78
CA VAL A 79 -13.02 15.88 -3.33
C VAL A 79 -13.68 14.54 -3.05
N ILE A 80 -13.09 13.78 -2.14
CA ILE A 80 -13.63 12.50 -1.65
C ILE A 80 -13.59 12.42 -0.13
N GLY A 81 -14.41 11.57 0.46
CA GLY A 81 -14.50 11.31 1.89
C GLY A 81 -13.50 10.27 2.41
N ASP A 82 -12.45 9.98 1.67
CA ASP A 82 -11.45 8.94 1.94
C ASP A 82 -10.02 9.51 2.02
N PRO A 83 -9.04 8.77 2.63
CA PRO A 83 -9.14 7.43 3.19
C PRO A 83 -9.93 7.36 4.50
N GLY A 84 -10.67 6.27 4.66
CA GLY A 84 -11.24 5.86 5.95
C GLY A 84 -10.23 5.07 6.78
N PHE A 85 -10.31 5.20 8.11
CA PHE A 85 -9.53 4.44 9.09
C PHE A 85 -10.49 3.79 10.08
N ASN A 86 -10.62 2.46 10.04
CA ASN A 86 -11.63 1.76 10.83
C ASN A 86 -11.12 0.41 11.33
N ASN A 87 -10.87 0.30 12.62
CA ASN A 87 -10.46 -0.94 13.25
C ASN A 87 -11.53 -1.49 14.20
N SER A 88 -12.80 -1.34 13.86
CA SER A 88 -13.88 -1.93 14.64
C SER A 88 -13.68 -3.44 14.82
N SER A 89 -14.32 -4.02 15.84
CA SER A 89 -14.23 -5.48 16.07
C SER A 89 -14.78 -6.29 14.90
N ALA A 90 -15.72 -5.73 14.14
CA ALA A 90 -16.27 -6.38 12.95
C ALA A 90 -15.19 -6.72 11.91
N PHE A 91 -14.16 -5.86 11.80
CA PHE A 91 -13.08 -6.05 10.82
C PHE A 91 -11.88 -6.81 11.39
N THR A 92 -11.55 -6.61 12.65
CA THR A 92 -10.34 -7.19 13.25
C THR A 92 -10.52 -8.56 13.88
N THR A 93 -11.75 -9.05 14.07
CA THR A 93 -11.98 -10.38 14.66
C THR A 93 -11.46 -11.54 13.83
N SER A 94 -11.37 -11.38 12.52
CA SER A 94 -10.79 -12.38 11.61
C SER A 94 -9.26 -12.34 11.55
N PHE A 95 -8.60 -11.31 12.13
CA PHE A 95 -7.17 -11.17 12.12
C PHE A 95 -6.54 -11.84 13.35
N PRO A 96 -5.76 -12.91 13.21
CA PRO A 96 -5.33 -13.75 14.32
C PRO A 96 -4.47 -13.03 15.37
N ASN A 97 -3.81 -11.92 15.01
CA ASN A 97 -2.91 -11.17 15.87
C ASN A 97 -3.32 -9.70 16.06
N ALA A 98 -4.55 -9.35 15.74
CA ALA A 98 -5.02 -7.97 15.85
C ALA A 98 -5.23 -7.58 17.32
N GLY A 99 -4.31 -6.79 17.84
CA GLY A 99 -4.40 -6.12 19.13
C GLY A 99 -4.91 -4.68 19.03
N ALA A 100 -5.33 -4.14 20.16
CA ALA A 100 -5.75 -2.75 20.28
C ALA A 100 -4.59 -1.80 19.94
N LEU A 101 -4.91 -0.67 19.29
CA LEU A 101 -3.94 0.41 19.14
C LEU A 101 -3.63 1.03 20.51
N PRO A 102 -2.37 1.46 20.75
CA PRO A 102 -2.05 2.21 21.96
C PRO A 102 -2.85 3.51 22.03
N ALA A 103 -3.23 3.91 23.26
CA ALA A 103 -3.90 5.20 23.49
C ALA A 103 -2.98 6.37 23.12
N GLY A 104 -3.57 7.44 22.60
CA GLY A 104 -2.86 8.62 22.13
C GLY A 104 -3.29 9.06 20.74
N ALA A 105 -2.52 9.96 20.13
CA ALA A 105 -2.79 10.37 18.75
C ALA A 105 -2.44 9.27 17.77
N LEU A 106 -3.37 8.92 16.89
CA LEU A 106 -3.09 8.21 15.65
C LEU A 106 -2.74 9.26 14.60
N ALA A 107 -1.53 9.23 14.11
CA ALA A 107 -1.05 10.18 13.11
C ALA A 107 -0.60 9.47 11.83
N LEU A 108 -0.88 10.11 10.69
CA LEU A 108 -0.34 9.78 9.39
C LEU A 108 0.82 10.73 9.10
N SER A 109 1.96 10.22 8.71
CA SER A 109 3.16 11.00 8.41
C SER A 109 3.73 10.62 7.05
N VAL A 110 3.87 11.63 6.16
CA VAL A 110 4.60 11.46 4.90
C VAL A 110 6.08 11.24 5.22
N PHE A 111 6.70 10.27 4.58
CA PHE A 111 8.12 9.99 4.76
C PHE A 111 8.97 10.58 3.64
N SER A 112 10.24 10.84 3.95
CA SER A 112 11.23 11.22 2.93
C SER A 112 11.73 9.99 2.18
N GLY A 113 11.81 10.09 0.85
CA GLY A 113 12.33 9.00 0.02
C GLY A 113 11.48 8.77 -1.23
N ASN A 114 11.85 7.74 -1.98
CA ASN A 114 11.10 7.36 -3.18
C ASN A 114 9.65 7.07 -2.81
N TYR A 115 8.72 7.67 -3.54
CA TYR A 115 7.28 7.50 -3.40
C TYR A 115 6.66 8.01 -2.07
N GLY A 116 7.39 8.73 -1.21
CA GLY A 116 6.79 9.40 -0.04
C GLY A 116 6.06 10.69 -0.41
N SER A 117 6.60 11.49 -1.34
CA SER A 117 5.94 12.67 -1.91
C SER A 117 4.86 12.29 -2.92
N LEU A 118 4.07 13.26 -3.37
CA LEU A 118 3.04 13.03 -4.37
C LEU A 118 3.66 12.78 -5.76
N HIS A 119 3.28 11.67 -6.35
CA HIS A 119 3.66 11.24 -7.68
C HIS A 119 2.43 11.15 -8.59
N TYR A 120 2.67 11.20 -9.88
CA TYR A 120 1.66 11.17 -10.93
C TYR A 120 2.09 10.26 -12.07
N TRP A 121 1.11 9.57 -12.65
CA TRP A 121 1.20 8.82 -13.90
C TRP A 121 -0.02 9.13 -14.76
N ASP A 122 0.16 9.46 -16.02
CA ASP A 122 -0.90 9.84 -16.95
C ASP A 122 -1.71 8.67 -17.51
N GLY A 123 -1.48 7.46 -17.00
CA GLY A 123 -2.17 6.25 -17.43
C GLY A 123 -1.73 5.74 -18.81
N THR A 124 -0.72 6.31 -19.42
CA THR A 124 -0.25 5.86 -20.75
C THR A 124 0.84 4.79 -20.63
N GLY A 125 0.97 3.98 -21.69
CA GLY A 125 1.97 2.92 -21.76
C GLY A 125 1.42 1.56 -21.31
N THR A 126 2.30 0.55 -21.28
CA THR A 126 1.98 -0.83 -20.89
C THR A 126 2.33 -1.15 -19.44
N SER A 127 2.94 -0.20 -18.75
CA SER A 127 3.31 -0.29 -17.33
C SER A 127 3.29 1.10 -16.71
N ALA A 128 2.98 1.18 -15.42
CA ALA A 128 2.97 2.45 -14.70
C ALA A 128 4.37 3.08 -14.64
N ALA A 129 4.44 4.40 -14.84
CA ALA A 129 5.66 5.19 -14.82
C ALA A 129 5.44 6.47 -13.99
N PHE A 130 5.47 6.32 -12.68
CA PHE A 130 5.25 7.43 -11.76
C PHE A 130 6.44 8.40 -11.71
N SER A 131 6.14 9.69 -11.73
CA SER A 131 7.10 10.77 -11.50
C SER A 131 6.53 11.79 -10.50
N PRO A 132 7.36 12.58 -9.80
CA PRO A 132 6.85 13.64 -8.95
C PRO A 132 5.89 14.54 -9.72
N VAL A 133 4.78 14.94 -9.11
CA VAL A 133 3.81 15.86 -9.73
C VAL A 133 4.44 17.18 -10.08
N ALA A 134 3.85 17.88 -11.05
CA ALA A 134 4.24 19.24 -11.41
C ALA A 134 4.15 20.17 -10.18
N SER A 135 5.01 21.18 -10.17
CA SER A 135 4.98 22.21 -9.13
C SER A 135 3.60 22.85 -9.02
N GLY A 136 3.08 22.94 -7.83
CA GLY A 136 1.76 23.52 -7.54
C GLY A 136 0.61 22.51 -7.54
N VAL A 137 0.80 21.26 -7.99
CA VAL A 137 -0.19 20.20 -7.84
C VAL A 137 -0.01 19.54 -6.46
N GLU A 138 -1.10 19.42 -5.70
CA GLU A 138 -1.10 18.88 -4.34
C GLU A 138 -2.35 18.04 -4.07
N ILE A 139 -2.20 17.03 -3.23
CA ILE A 139 -3.29 16.43 -2.47
C ILE A 139 -3.34 17.11 -1.09
N ASN A 140 -4.53 17.45 -0.64
CA ASN A 140 -4.78 18.00 0.68
C ASN A 140 -5.67 17.04 1.47
N LEU A 141 -5.12 16.48 2.55
CA LEU A 141 -5.85 15.65 3.50
C LEU A 141 -6.37 16.54 4.63
N ASN A 142 -7.67 16.51 4.88
CA ASN A 142 -8.34 17.30 5.88
C ASN A 142 -8.96 16.46 6.98
N ARG A 143 -8.83 16.93 8.23
CA ARG A 143 -9.58 16.46 9.37
C ARG A 143 -9.99 17.65 10.25
N GLY A 144 -11.23 18.12 10.07
CA GLY A 144 -11.72 19.31 10.76
C GLY A 144 -10.90 20.55 10.39
N SER A 145 -10.23 21.15 11.36
CA SER A 145 -9.35 22.32 11.15
C SER A 145 -7.90 21.95 10.80
N ASN A 146 -7.53 20.68 10.88
CA ASN A 146 -6.18 20.20 10.60
C ASN A 146 -6.09 19.73 9.15
N ASN A 147 -4.99 20.05 8.49
CA ASN A 147 -4.73 19.59 7.15
C ASN A 147 -3.27 19.19 6.94
N LEU A 148 -3.04 18.38 5.91
CA LEU A 148 -1.72 18.00 5.42
C LEU A 148 -1.74 18.10 3.90
N ARG A 149 -0.86 18.94 3.36
CA ARG A 149 -0.67 19.08 1.91
C ARG A 149 0.53 18.31 1.44
N ILE A 150 0.36 17.57 0.37
CA ILE A 150 1.36 16.68 -0.20
C ILE A 150 1.50 17.02 -1.68
N GLY A 151 2.65 17.56 -2.05
CA GLY A 151 3.06 17.83 -3.43
C GLY A 151 4.30 17.03 -3.80
N GLY A 152 4.80 17.23 -5.04
CA GLY A 152 5.95 16.51 -5.55
C GLY A 152 7.27 16.77 -4.81
N ALA A 153 7.37 17.91 -4.12
CA ALA A 153 8.53 18.29 -3.30
C ALA A 153 8.32 18.09 -1.79
N THR A 154 7.19 17.53 -1.35
CA THR A 154 6.89 17.34 0.06
C THR A 154 7.80 16.24 0.62
N ALA A 155 8.73 16.60 1.47
CA ALA A 155 9.68 15.67 2.08
C ALA A 155 9.22 15.13 3.44
N SER A 156 8.28 15.82 4.10
CA SER A 156 7.74 15.46 5.42
C SER A 156 6.47 16.23 5.71
N GLY A 157 5.67 15.71 6.61
CA GLY A 157 4.45 16.31 7.10
C GLY A 157 3.66 15.29 7.90
N SER A 158 2.84 15.74 8.83
CA SER A 158 2.04 14.83 9.66
C SER A 158 0.64 15.39 9.89
N LEU A 159 -0.35 14.50 9.90
CA LEU A 159 -1.74 14.80 10.21
C LEU A 159 -2.21 13.89 11.34
N SER A 160 -2.73 14.46 12.42
CA SER A 160 -3.43 13.69 13.44
C SER A 160 -4.80 13.25 12.90
N ILE A 161 -4.97 11.94 12.70
CA ILE A 161 -6.22 11.33 12.21
C ILE A 161 -7.25 11.29 13.32
N ALA A 162 -6.87 10.75 14.49
CA ALA A 162 -7.77 10.51 15.61
C ALA A 162 -7.04 10.54 16.94
N THR A 163 -7.80 10.64 18.03
CA THR A 163 -7.32 10.31 19.38
C THR A 163 -7.80 8.92 19.73
N ILE A 164 -6.87 7.98 19.89
CA ILE A 164 -7.16 6.62 20.32
C ILE A 164 -7.38 6.63 21.84
N LEU A 165 -8.53 6.15 22.27
CA LEU A 165 -8.87 5.96 23.69
C LEU A 165 -8.42 4.58 24.18
N ALA A 166 -8.64 4.28 25.44
CA ALA A 166 -8.23 3.02 26.07
C ALA A 166 -8.75 1.75 25.39
N ALA A 167 -9.86 1.83 24.64
CA ALA A 167 -10.39 0.72 23.86
C ALA A 167 -9.55 0.39 22.62
N GLY A 168 -8.60 1.27 22.23
CA GLY A 168 -7.73 1.07 21.07
C GLY A 168 -8.43 1.11 19.72
N ARG A 169 -9.60 1.79 19.63
CA ARG A 169 -10.45 1.82 18.44
C ARG A 169 -10.37 3.16 17.72
N VAL A 170 -10.51 3.10 16.41
CA VAL A 170 -10.66 4.24 15.51
C VAL A 170 -11.78 3.96 14.52
N HIS A 171 -12.54 5.01 14.20
CA HIS A 171 -13.41 5.10 13.02
C HIS A 171 -13.40 6.57 12.62
N GLN A 172 -12.66 6.88 11.57
CA GLN A 172 -12.45 8.24 11.11
C GLN A 172 -12.18 8.25 9.61
N HIS A 173 -12.91 9.08 8.88
CA HIS A 173 -12.62 9.40 7.49
C HIS A 173 -11.90 10.73 7.40
N LEU A 174 -10.99 10.85 6.45
CA LEU A 174 -10.40 12.11 6.02
C LEU A 174 -11.16 12.62 4.80
N GLN A 175 -11.22 13.92 4.65
CA GLN A 175 -11.58 14.51 3.37
C GLN A 175 -10.31 14.73 2.57
N THR A 176 -10.25 14.17 1.38
CA THR A 176 -9.13 14.34 0.46
C THR A 176 -9.54 15.21 -0.71
N SER A 177 -8.73 16.19 -1.04
CA SER A 177 -8.93 17.06 -2.18
C SER A 177 -7.68 17.06 -3.07
N LEU A 178 -7.87 17.02 -4.39
CA LEU A 178 -6.81 17.18 -5.37
C LEU A 178 -6.92 18.57 -6.01
N GLY A 179 -5.82 19.29 -6.14
CA GLY A 179 -5.83 20.63 -6.71
C GLY A 179 -4.48 21.31 -6.74
N ALA A 180 -4.50 22.64 -6.80
CA ALA A 180 -3.30 23.46 -6.83
C ALA A 180 -3.06 24.15 -5.49
N GLY A 181 -1.82 24.07 -4.98
CA GLY A 181 -1.33 24.90 -3.89
C GLY A 181 -1.11 26.32 -4.34
N GLY A 182 -1.89 27.26 -3.80
CA GLY A 182 -1.68 28.68 -4.06
C GLY A 182 -0.46 29.23 -3.31
N SER A 183 0.19 30.25 -3.86
CA SER A 183 1.14 31.06 -3.11
C SER A 183 0.46 31.72 -1.91
N GLY A 184 1.04 31.59 -0.73
CA GLY A 184 0.46 32.13 0.51
C GLY A 184 -0.43 31.16 1.29
N GLY A 185 -0.44 29.88 0.96
CA GLY A 185 -1.10 28.85 1.75
C GLY A 185 -2.56 28.57 1.38
N SER A 186 -3.14 29.21 0.39
CA SER A 186 -4.46 28.85 -0.15
C SER A 186 -4.37 27.56 -0.93
N PHE A 187 -5.33 26.65 -0.74
CA PHE A 187 -5.54 25.49 -1.58
C PHE A 187 -6.80 25.72 -2.41
N THR A 188 -6.73 25.38 -3.68
CA THR A 188 -7.88 25.50 -4.59
C THR A 188 -8.08 24.17 -5.27
N THR A 189 -9.27 23.58 -5.14
CA THR A 189 -9.67 22.44 -5.95
C THR A 189 -9.85 22.93 -7.39
N LEU A 190 -8.81 22.80 -8.19
CA LEU A 190 -8.88 23.05 -9.62
C LEU A 190 -8.76 21.71 -10.32
N GLY A 191 -9.34 21.61 -11.52
CA GLY A 191 -9.19 20.43 -12.35
C GLY A 191 -7.70 20.11 -12.55
N ALA A 192 -7.23 19.11 -11.82
CA ALA A 192 -5.96 18.48 -12.10
C ALA A 192 -6.07 17.67 -13.40
N ALA A 193 -4.97 17.22 -13.97
CA ALA A 193 -5.01 16.36 -15.13
C ALA A 193 -5.61 15.00 -14.76
N ASP A 194 -6.31 14.36 -15.69
CA ASP A 194 -6.69 12.96 -15.55
C ASP A 194 -5.44 12.10 -15.40
N GLY A 195 -5.49 11.09 -14.53
CA GLY A 195 -4.35 10.21 -14.27
C GLY A 195 -4.40 9.58 -12.89
N ILE A 196 -3.32 8.91 -12.53
CA ILE A 196 -3.17 8.25 -11.22
C ILE A 196 -2.20 9.06 -10.36
N TYR A 197 -2.64 9.40 -9.17
CA TYR A 197 -1.86 10.12 -8.16
C TYR A 197 -1.55 9.20 -6.98
N ALA A 198 -0.34 9.27 -6.45
CA ALA A 198 -0.01 8.42 -5.30
C ALA A 198 1.02 9.06 -4.38
N PHE A 199 0.94 8.74 -3.10
CA PHE A 199 1.96 9.09 -2.10
C PHE A 199 2.08 8.00 -1.05
N GLY A 200 3.21 8.01 -0.33
CA GLY A 200 3.47 7.08 0.75
C GLY A 200 3.48 7.77 2.12
N ALA A 201 3.00 7.05 3.13
CA ALA A 201 2.98 7.50 4.51
C ALA A 201 3.24 6.34 5.49
N THR A 202 3.47 6.68 6.75
CA THR A 202 3.48 5.75 7.87
C THR A 202 2.41 6.18 8.89
N LEU A 203 1.88 5.22 9.63
CA LEU A 203 1.02 5.47 10.79
C LEU A 203 1.84 5.40 12.07
N SER A 204 1.48 6.21 13.06
CA SER A 204 2.07 6.15 14.39
C SER A 204 1.02 6.32 15.48
N SER A 205 1.15 5.58 16.59
CA SER A 205 0.31 5.73 17.79
C SER A 205 1.03 5.16 19.00
N GLY A 206 1.09 5.91 20.10
CA GLY A 206 1.61 5.45 21.38
C GLY A 206 3.04 4.87 21.34
N GLY A 207 3.89 5.39 20.47
CA GLY A 207 5.27 4.91 20.28
C GLY A 207 5.43 3.76 19.29
N LEU A 208 4.36 3.19 18.76
CA LEU A 208 4.39 2.25 17.65
C LEU A 208 4.33 2.99 16.31
N SER A 209 4.94 2.40 15.28
CA SER A 209 4.85 2.87 13.89
C SER A 209 4.51 1.72 12.96
N SER A 210 3.90 2.02 11.81
CA SER A 210 3.72 1.07 10.73
C SER A 210 4.93 1.00 9.81
N ASP A 211 4.99 -0.03 8.98
CA ASP A 211 5.74 0.01 7.73
C ASP A 211 5.11 1.06 6.79
N PRO A 212 5.78 1.45 5.69
CA PRO A 212 5.19 2.30 4.67
C PRO A 212 3.87 1.75 4.14
N ILE A 213 2.89 2.63 3.98
CA ILE A 213 1.63 2.39 3.28
C ILE A 213 1.49 3.40 2.15
N TYR A 214 0.79 3.05 1.10
CA TYR A 214 0.64 3.87 -0.09
C TYR A 214 -0.82 4.10 -0.40
N PHE A 215 -1.14 5.32 -0.78
CA PHE A 215 -2.46 5.76 -1.18
C PHE A 215 -2.43 6.08 -2.67
N VAL A 216 -3.25 5.42 -3.45
CA VAL A 216 -3.31 5.54 -4.92
C VAL A 216 -4.68 6.06 -5.31
N PHE A 217 -4.72 7.22 -5.92
CA PHE A 217 -5.95 7.94 -6.27
C PHE A 217 -6.12 7.98 -7.78
N ASN A 218 -7.25 7.54 -8.24
CA ASN A 218 -7.67 7.65 -9.63
C ASN A 218 -8.40 8.98 -9.85
N ALA A 219 -7.99 9.71 -10.87
CA ALA A 219 -8.67 10.92 -11.34
C ALA A 219 -9.03 10.76 -12.82
N GLY A 220 -10.26 10.36 -13.10
CA GLY A 220 -10.81 10.30 -14.45
C GLY A 220 -10.31 9.15 -15.35
N MET A 221 -9.52 8.21 -14.84
CA MET A 221 -9.06 7.04 -15.59
C MET A 221 -9.99 5.84 -15.40
N SER A 222 -9.87 4.83 -16.27
CA SER A 222 -10.58 3.56 -16.09
C SER A 222 -10.04 2.77 -14.90
N GLU A 223 -10.88 1.95 -14.28
CA GLU A 223 -10.51 1.04 -13.19
C GLU A 223 -9.28 0.17 -13.55
N ALA A 224 -9.24 -0.37 -14.76
CA ALA A 224 -8.10 -1.17 -15.21
C ALA A 224 -6.76 -0.41 -15.21
N ILE A 225 -6.76 0.92 -15.41
CA ILE A 225 -5.57 1.77 -15.30
C ILE A 225 -5.26 2.04 -13.82
N HIS A 226 -6.29 2.25 -12.99
CA HIS A 226 -6.14 2.38 -11.56
C HIS A 226 -5.47 1.15 -10.94
N ASP A 227 -5.95 -0.05 -11.28
CA ASP A 227 -5.38 -1.34 -10.86
C ASP A 227 -3.88 -1.44 -11.21
N VAL A 228 -3.49 -1.04 -12.42
CA VAL A 228 -2.06 -1.02 -12.81
C VAL A 228 -1.24 -0.08 -11.91
N GLY A 229 -1.81 1.05 -11.51
CA GLY A 229 -1.18 1.98 -10.58
C GLY A 229 -1.02 1.37 -9.17
N ILE A 230 -2.03 0.67 -8.67
CA ILE A 230 -2.02 -0.03 -7.39
C ILE A 230 -0.98 -1.15 -7.42
N ASP A 231 -0.98 -1.99 -8.47
CA ASP A 231 -0.01 -3.08 -8.65
C ASP A 231 1.43 -2.59 -8.70
N PHE A 232 1.68 -1.42 -9.30
CA PHE A 232 3.00 -0.80 -9.29
C PHE A 232 3.49 -0.56 -7.86
N TYR A 233 2.66 0.04 -7.01
CA TYR A 233 3.05 0.30 -5.61
C TYR A 233 3.15 -0.98 -4.80
N ALA A 234 2.31 -1.96 -5.04
CA ALA A 234 2.37 -3.26 -4.38
C ALA A 234 3.66 -4.02 -4.68
N THR A 235 4.19 -3.89 -5.91
CA THR A 235 5.37 -4.65 -6.35
C THR A 235 6.69 -3.89 -6.29
N GLN A 236 6.68 -2.56 -6.49
CA GLN A 236 7.89 -1.76 -6.64
C GLN A 236 8.22 -0.93 -5.39
N ALA A 237 7.20 -0.43 -4.70
CA ALA A 237 7.38 0.47 -3.59
C ALA A 237 7.39 -0.24 -2.24
N VAL A 238 6.68 -1.35 -2.12
CA VAL A 238 6.72 -2.21 -0.93
C VAL A 238 7.93 -3.14 -1.03
N PRO A 239 8.93 -3.01 -0.13
CA PRO A 239 10.08 -3.92 -0.14
C PRO A 239 9.58 -5.36 0.10
N GLU A 240 9.76 -6.23 -0.87
CA GLU A 240 9.48 -7.65 -0.66
C GLU A 240 10.26 -8.16 0.57
N PRO A 241 9.63 -8.89 1.49
CA PRO A 241 10.35 -9.57 2.56
C PRO A 241 11.34 -10.51 1.89
N SER A 242 12.58 -10.04 1.82
CA SER A 242 13.78 -10.59 1.18
C SER A 242 13.70 -12.08 0.76
N CYS A 243 13.01 -12.37 -0.34
CA CYS A 243 13.13 -13.66 -1.05
C CYS A 243 14.60 -13.95 -1.38
N PHE A 244 15.43 -12.92 -1.57
CA PHE A 244 16.87 -13.01 -1.68
C PHE A 244 17.55 -13.64 -0.43
N ALA A 245 17.07 -13.36 0.78
CA ALA A 245 17.61 -13.97 1.99
C ALA A 245 17.26 -15.47 2.06
N LEU A 246 16.07 -15.86 1.64
CA LEU A 246 15.65 -17.27 1.59
C LEU A 246 16.40 -18.03 0.49
N VAL A 247 16.60 -17.43 -0.68
CA VAL A 247 17.37 -18.04 -1.77
C VAL A 247 18.84 -18.18 -1.37
N THR A 248 19.46 -17.16 -0.77
CA THR A 248 20.85 -17.23 -0.30
C THR A 248 21.02 -18.25 0.83
N LEU A 249 20.06 -18.33 1.76
CA LEU A 249 20.07 -19.35 2.81
C LEU A 249 19.89 -20.75 2.23
N GLY A 250 19.03 -20.95 1.26
CA GLY A 250 18.82 -22.21 0.55
C GLY A 250 20.07 -22.66 -0.21
N VAL A 251 20.73 -21.75 -0.92
CA VAL A 251 21.99 -22.02 -1.63
C VAL A 251 23.11 -22.35 -0.64
N ALA A 252 23.21 -21.62 0.47
CA ALA A 252 24.20 -21.90 1.52
C ALA A 252 24.01 -23.30 2.12
N VAL A 253 22.78 -23.68 2.46
CA VAL A 253 22.46 -25.03 3.01
C VAL A 253 22.81 -26.12 2.00
N LEU A 254 22.54 -25.93 0.72
CA LEU A 254 22.92 -26.88 -0.32
C LEU A 254 24.43 -26.99 -0.50
N ALA A 255 25.17 -25.88 -0.43
CA ALA A 255 26.62 -25.86 -0.51
C ALA A 255 27.28 -26.56 0.68
N PHE A 256 26.74 -26.41 1.90
CA PHE A 256 27.25 -27.11 3.10
C PHE A 256 26.95 -28.61 3.08
N ARG A 257 25.82 -29.06 2.51
CA ARG A 257 25.55 -30.50 2.33
C ARG A 257 26.52 -31.17 1.36
N ARG A 258 26.96 -30.46 0.30
CA ARG A 258 27.83 -31.00 -0.73
C ARG A 258 29.28 -31.21 -0.25
N LYS A 259 29.71 -30.56 0.86
CA LYS A 259 31.05 -30.72 1.47
C LYS A 259 31.14 -31.87 2.46
N ARG A 260 30.06 -32.58 2.77
CA ARG A 260 30.04 -33.69 3.73
C ARG A 260 29.97 -35.07 3.07
N HIS A 261 30.10 -35.13 1.77
CA HIS A 261 30.29 -36.35 0.95
C HIS A 261 31.56 -36.20 0.11
#